data_f393e880eb7309ffe5326fa551044913
#
_entry.id   f393e880eb7309ffe5326fa551044913
#
_cell.length_a   1.000
_cell.length_b   1.000
_cell.length_c   1.000
_cell.angle_alpha   90.00
_cell.angle_beta   90.00
_cell.angle_gamma   90.00
#
_symmetry.space_group_name_H-M   'P 1'
#
loop_
_entity.id
_entity.type
_entity.pdbx_description
1 polymer ?
#
loop_
_entity_poly.entity_id
_entity_poly.type
_entity_poly.pdbx_seq_one_letter_code
_entity_poly.pdbx_strand_id
1 'polypeptide(L)'
;MLGLDENQPVSKKRKRTVPKSDEKSGRRIHENITRDPVIANSHSSGGQVLLLEKQIQDSQRHYNNIVTLYSLATSQAEEEKQRLAAVAALCRVFCRLLADGRLSKSNGASQNDLVVVDWLKARYADLQNFLLECVSSIDTFNMTALTLSMALIKSEMSNPRTSLDQLWRTGFFSRMLATILESSDNEDLLHKFVDSYAQQFDDVRHYTFVIIA
;
A
#
# COMPACT_ATOMS: atom_id res chain seq x y z
N MET A 1 61.47 -33.17 -32.58
CA MET A 1 60.78 -33.39 -33.85
C MET A 1 59.62 -32.40 -33.82
N LEU A 2 59.81 -31.18 -34.40
CA LEU A 2 59.49 -30.82 -35.77
C LEU A 2 57.99 -30.91 -36.02
N GLY A 3 57.25 -29.87 -36.40
CA GLY A 3 57.52 -28.60 -37.05
C GLY A 3 56.19 -27.77 -37.00
N LEU A 4 56.25 -26.52 -36.88
CA LEU A 4 56.08 -25.40 -37.80
C LEU A 4 55.06 -25.61 -38.93
N ASP A 5 54.05 -24.65 -39.02
CA ASP A 5 53.81 -23.71 -40.12
C ASP A 5 52.49 -22.95 -39.77
N GLU A 6 52.49 -21.69 -39.50
CA GLU A 6 52.54 -20.46 -40.30
C GLU A 6 51.66 -20.47 -41.56
N ASN A 7 50.54 -19.66 -41.51
CA ASN A 7 50.20 -18.74 -42.60
C ASN A 7 49.06 -17.78 -42.26
N GLN A 8 49.41 -16.53 -42.04
CA GLN A 8 48.59 -15.39 -42.46
C GLN A 8 48.85 -15.10 -43.95
N PRO A 9 47.95 -14.49 -44.70
CA PRO A 9 48.04 -13.04 -44.81
C PRO A 9 46.75 -12.21 -45.16
N VAL A 10 46.85 -10.94 -44.81
CA VAL A 10 46.66 -9.68 -45.60
C VAL A 10 45.26 -9.14 -45.91
N SER A 11 44.97 -8.10 -45.22
CA SER A 11 44.36 -6.79 -45.55
C SER A 11 43.83 -6.54 -46.99
N LYS A 12 42.62 -5.95 -47.07
CA LYS A 12 42.29 -4.94 -48.11
C LYS A 12 41.29 -3.88 -47.57
N LYS A 13 41.87 -2.68 -47.35
CA LYS A 13 41.17 -1.38 -47.34
C LYS A 13 40.51 -1.13 -48.70
N ARG A 14 39.26 -0.65 -48.70
CA ARG A 14 38.77 0.21 -49.80
C ARG A 14 37.97 1.39 -49.27
N LYS A 15 38.44 2.56 -49.76
CA LYS A 15 37.99 3.92 -49.52
C LYS A 15 36.72 4.27 -50.29
N ARG A 16 35.95 5.19 -49.68
CA ARG A 16 35.22 6.36 -50.23
C ARG A 16 34.27 6.17 -51.40
N THR A 17 33.05 6.66 -51.23
CA THR A 17 32.55 7.88 -51.94
C THR A 17 31.24 8.36 -51.30
N VAL A 18 31.19 9.68 -51.04
CA VAL A 18 30.00 10.51 -50.77
C VAL A 18 29.52 11.01 -52.13
N PRO A 19 28.21 11.17 -52.35
CA PRO A 19 27.73 12.39 -52.98
C PRO A 19 26.67 13.14 -52.16
N LYS A 20 26.75 14.44 -52.29
CA LYS A 20 25.90 15.50 -51.77
C LYS A 20 24.59 15.63 -52.55
N SER A 21 23.59 16.20 -51.81
CA SER A 21 22.50 17.08 -52.24
C SER A 21 21.38 16.49 -53.13
N ASP A 22 20.11 16.54 -52.61
CA ASP A 22 19.18 17.55 -53.06
C ASP A 22 17.95 17.65 -52.13
N GLU A 23 17.55 18.88 -51.97
CA GLU A 23 16.40 19.44 -51.24
C GLU A 23 15.05 19.01 -51.84
N LYS A 24 14.08 19.02 -50.94
CA LYS A 24 12.64 19.34 -51.09
C LYS A 24 11.69 18.17 -50.88
N SER A 25 10.95 18.25 -49.84
CA SER A 25 9.49 18.40 -49.84
C SER A 25 8.94 18.01 -48.46
N GLY A 26 8.37 18.99 -47.78
CA GLY A 26 7.67 18.81 -46.51
C GLY A 26 6.50 17.87 -46.60
N ARG A 27 6.46 16.89 -45.73
CA ARG A 27 5.25 16.25 -45.24
C ARG A 27 5.24 16.34 -43.73
N ARG A 28 4.43 17.28 -43.19
CA ARG A 28 4.01 17.28 -41.82
C ARG A 28 3.29 15.96 -41.56
N ILE A 29 3.98 15.03 -40.93
CA ILE A 29 3.33 13.89 -40.30
C ILE A 29 2.75 14.45 -39.00
N HIS A 30 1.43 14.62 -38.95
CA HIS A 30 0.68 14.75 -37.71
C HIS A 30 0.87 13.42 -36.96
N GLU A 31 1.82 13.41 -36.04
CA GLU A 31 1.80 12.43 -34.96
C GLU A 31 0.60 12.76 -34.06
N ASN A 32 -0.51 12.10 -34.36
CA ASN A 32 -1.56 11.87 -33.37
C ASN A 32 -0.97 10.95 -32.31
N ILE A 33 -0.29 11.52 -31.31
CA ILE A 33 -0.04 10.86 -30.05
C ILE A 33 -1.41 10.77 -29.38
N THR A 34 -2.08 9.64 -29.57
CA THR A 34 -3.18 9.21 -28.74
C THR A 34 -2.60 9.10 -27.32
N ARG A 35 -2.78 10.15 -26.54
CA ARG A 35 -2.48 10.13 -25.10
C ARG A 35 -3.43 9.11 -24.50
N ASP A 36 -2.87 7.96 -24.11
CA ASP A 36 -3.58 6.98 -23.32
C ASP A 36 -4.19 7.67 -22.10
N PRO A 37 -5.51 7.51 -21.85
CA PRO A 37 -6.17 8.15 -20.71
C PRO A 37 -5.59 7.75 -19.35
N VAL A 38 -4.81 6.67 -19.29
CA VAL A 38 -4.13 6.20 -18.08
C VAL A 38 -2.98 7.12 -17.68
N ILE A 39 -2.29 7.78 -18.63
CA ILE A 39 -1.15 8.67 -18.35
C ILE A 39 -1.63 10.04 -17.88
N ALA A 40 -2.79 10.52 -18.34
CA ALA A 40 -3.34 11.82 -17.96
C ALA A 40 -3.80 11.86 -16.48
N ASN A 41 -4.21 10.71 -15.89
CA ASN A 41 -4.62 10.61 -14.50
C ASN A 41 -3.44 10.44 -13.50
N SER A 42 -2.24 10.12 -13.98
CA SER A 42 -1.06 9.95 -13.09
C SER A 42 -0.45 11.28 -12.62
N HIS A 43 -0.81 12.41 -13.23
CA HIS A 43 -0.35 13.74 -12.82
C HIS A 43 -1.30 14.41 -11.81
N SER A 44 -2.48 13.85 -11.55
CA SER A 44 -3.30 14.27 -10.43
C SER A 44 -2.80 13.52 -9.16
N SER A 45 -2.76 14.24 -8.07
CA SER A 45 -2.38 13.73 -6.75
C SER A 45 -3.09 12.40 -6.38
N GLY A 46 -4.39 12.28 -6.71
CA GLY A 46 -5.15 11.04 -6.56
C GLY A 46 -4.73 9.90 -7.52
N GLY A 47 -4.25 10.24 -8.72
CA GLY A 47 -3.74 9.27 -9.68
C GLY A 47 -2.46 8.58 -9.21
N GLN A 48 -1.58 9.30 -8.51
CA GLN A 48 -0.37 8.75 -7.91
C GLN A 48 -0.69 7.68 -6.86
N VAL A 49 -1.61 7.95 -5.94
CA VAL A 49 -2.03 7.01 -4.90
C VAL A 49 -2.57 5.71 -5.51
N LEU A 50 -3.45 5.83 -6.51
CA LEU A 50 -4.01 4.67 -7.21
C LEU A 50 -2.95 3.85 -7.95
N LEU A 51 -1.98 4.52 -8.57
CA LEU A 51 -0.88 3.85 -9.25
C LEU A 51 0.00 3.05 -8.27
N LEU A 52 0.37 3.66 -7.12
CA LEU A 52 1.15 2.99 -6.08
C LEU A 52 0.39 1.78 -5.51
N GLU A 53 -0.91 1.93 -5.23
CA GLU A 53 -1.76 0.84 -4.78
C GLU A 53 -1.79 -0.32 -5.78
N LYS A 54 -1.98 -0.03 -7.07
CA LYS A 54 -1.99 -1.02 -8.13
C LYS A 54 -0.64 -1.76 -8.25
N GLN A 55 0.48 -1.04 -8.22
CA GLN A 55 1.80 -1.64 -8.27
C GLN A 55 2.05 -2.62 -7.11
N ILE A 56 1.62 -2.28 -5.89
CA ILE A 56 1.72 -3.19 -4.73
C ILE A 56 0.90 -4.47 -4.96
N GLN A 57 -0.27 -4.34 -5.59
CA GLN A 57 -1.13 -5.47 -5.92
C GLN A 57 -0.53 -6.39 -6.98
N ASP A 58 0.12 -5.80 -7.98
CA ASP A 58 0.67 -6.52 -9.13
C ASP A 58 1.91 -7.33 -8.75
N SER A 59 2.74 -6.87 -7.81
CA SER A 59 3.98 -7.59 -7.47
C SER A 59 4.56 -7.22 -6.09
N GLN A 60 5.07 -8.23 -5.39
CA GLN A 60 5.84 -8.08 -4.13
C GLN A 60 7.07 -7.16 -4.27
N ARG A 61 7.63 -7.05 -5.48
CA ARG A 61 8.76 -6.14 -5.77
C ARG A 61 8.44 -4.67 -5.49
N HIS A 62 7.15 -4.33 -5.46
CA HIS A 62 6.67 -2.98 -5.22
C HIS A 62 6.19 -2.73 -3.78
N TYR A 63 6.47 -3.65 -2.85
CA TYR A 63 6.05 -3.45 -1.44
C TYR A 63 6.66 -2.19 -0.81
N ASN A 64 7.81 -1.72 -1.28
CA ASN A 64 8.38 -0.43 -0.84
C ASN A 64 7.44 0.77 -1.08
N ASN A 65 6.50 0.67 -2.02
CA ASN A 65 5.48 1.70 -2.25
C ASN A 65 4.55 1.88 -1.04
N ILE A 66 4.47 0.89 -0.14
CA ILE A 66 3.78 1.02 1.16
C ILE A 66 4.39 2.17 1.97
N VAL A 67 5.71 2.31 1.98
CA VAL A 67 6.40 3.41 2.67
C VAL A 67 6.06 4.75 2.01
N THR A 68 6.01 4.80 0.68
CA THR A 68 5.62 6.02 -0.05
C THR A 68 4.18 6.41 0.25
N LEU A 69 3.24 5.46 0.23
CA LEU A 69 1.85 5.72 0.63
C LEU A 69 1.75 6.19 2.09
N TYR A 70 2.53 5.59 2.99
CA TYR A 70 2.57 6.00 4.40
C TYR A 70 3.09 7.43 4.56
N SER A 71 4.15 7.79 3.84
CA SER A 71 4.67 9.16 3.83
C SER A 71 3.63 10.17 3.33
N LEU A 72 2.88 9.83 2.27
CA LEU A 72 1.78 10.69 1.77
C LEU A 72 0.64 10.82 2.80
N ALA A 73 0.32 9.73 3.51
CA ALA A 73 -0.73 9.71 4.53
C ALA A 73 -0.39 10.58 5.75
N THR A 74 0.88 10.62 6.15
CA THR A 74 1.35 11.32 7.37
C THR A 74 1.89 12.73 7.10
N SER A 75 2.10 13.10 5.83
CA SER A 75 2.65 14.41 5.45
C SER A 75 1.63 15.53 5.70
N GLN A 76 2.03 16.53 6.48
CA GLN A 76 1.23 17.74 6.67
C GLN A 76 1.30 18.73 5.49
N ALA A 77 2.25 18.53 4.58
CA ALA A 77 2.39 19.35 3.38
C ALA A 77 1.38 18.97 2.27
N GLU A 78 0.76 17.78 2.39
CA GLU A 78 -0.20 17.29 1.43
C GLU A 78 -1.62 17.76 1.76
N GLU A 79 -2.44 17.90 0.71
CA GLU A 79 -3.86 18.20 0.89
C GLU A 79 -4.56 17.09 1.68
N GLU A 80 -5.50 17.47 2.55
CA GLU A 80 -6.28 16.52 3.37
C GLU A 80 -6.90 15.39 2.55
N LYS A 81 -7.46 15.72 1.38
CA LYS A 81 -8.04 14.76 0.45
C LYS A 81 -7.03 13.72 -0.03
N GLN A 82 -5.78 14.13 -0.28
CA GLN A 82 -4.71 13.23 -0.70
C GLN A 82 -4.25 12.33 0.44
N ARG A 83 -4.08 12.89 1.62
CA ARG A 83 -3.77 12.14 2.83
C ARG A 83 -4.83 11.06 3.09
N LEU A 84 -6.11 11.44 3.01
CA LEU A 84 -7.25 10.54 3.16
C LEU A 84 -7.22 9.40 2.12
N ALA A 85 -6.97 9.73 0.86
CA ALA A 85 -6.86 8.75 -0.21
C ALA A 85 -5.69 7.78 0.03
N ALA A 86 -4.54 8.26 0.53
CA ALA A 86 -3.37 7.44 0.83
C ALA A 86 -3.64 6.49 2.00
N VAL A 87 -4.28 6.94 3.09
CA VAL A 87 -4.67 6.10 4.22
C VAL A 87 -5.65 5.02 3.78
N ALA A 88 -6.68 5.38 3.02
CA ALA A 88 -7.64 4.43 2.49
C ALA A 88 -6.99 3.38 1.57
N ALA A 89 -6.03 3.80 0.74
CA ALA A 89 -5.24 2.88 -0.10
C ALA A 89 -4.41 1.91 0.75
N LEU A 90 -3.72 2.40 1.79
CA LEU A 90 -2.98 1.56 2.74
C LEU A 90 -3.90 0.53 3.41
N CYS A 91 -5.06 0.95 3.90
CA CYS A 91 -6.03 0.03 4.51
C CYS A 91 -6.46 -1.05 3.52
N ARG A 92 -6.78 -0.72 2.26
CA ARG A 92 -7.13 -1.71 1.23
C ARG A 92 -5.98 -2.67 0.92
N VAL A 93 -4.75 -2.15 0.85
CA VAL A 93 -3.54 -2.97 0.66
C VAL A 93 -3.41 -3.97 1.80
N PHE A 94 -3.47 -3.53 3.05
CA PHE A 94 -3.31 -4.42 4.20
C PHE A 94 -4.49 -5.37 4.39
N CYS A 95 -5.75 -4.98 4.12
CA CYS A 95 -6.88 -5.90 4.08
C CYS A 95 -6.62 -7.07 3.11
N ARG A 96 -6.08 -6.76 1.92
CA ARG A 96 -5.73 -7.77 0.92
C ARG A 96 -4.56 -8.65 1.36
N LEU A 97 -3.48 -8.06 1.88
CA LEU A 97 -2.33 -8.80 2.39
C LEU A 97 -2.71 -9.73 3.57
N LEU A 98 -3.65 -9.31 4.43
CA LEU A 98 -4.22 -10.14 5.48
C LEU A 98 -5.03 -11.31 4.89
N ALA A 99 -5.92 -11.04 3.94
CA ALA A 99 -6.72 -12.06 3.26
C ALA A 99 -5.83 -13.10 2.53
N ASP A 100 -4.76 -12.66 1.87
CA ASP A 100 -3.78 -13.50 1.19
C ASP A 100 -2.82 -14.21 2.16
N GLY A 101 -2.92 -13.95 3.45
CA GLY A 101 -2.06 -14.54 4.49
C GLY A 101 -0.60 -14.10 4.43
N ARG A 102 -0.29 -12.96 3.78
CA ARG A 102 1.08 -12.47 3.58
C ARG A 102 1.76 -11.97 4.87
N LEU A 103 0.99 -11.68 5.90
CA LEU A 103 1.50 -11.28 7.22
C LEU A 103 1.77 -12.48 8.14
N SER A 104 1.77 -13.69 7.63
CA SER A 104 1.95 -14.90 8.45
C SER A 104 3.11 -15.73 7.93
N LYS A 105 3.84 -16.34 8.87
CA LYS A 105 4.92 -17.26 8.53
C LYS A 105 4.31 -18.56 8.01
N SER A 106 4.67 -18.96 6.80
CA SER A 106 4.29 -20.24 6.23
C SER A 106 5.32 -21.32 6.66
N ASN A 107 4.85 -22.54 6.89
CA ASN A 107 5.73 -23.66 7.12
C ASN A 107 6.57 -23.90 5.85
N GLY A 108 7.91 -23.87 5.98
CA GLY A 108 8.83 -24.03 4.85
C GLY A 108 9.16 -22.74 4.09
N ALA A 109 8.79 -21.57 4.62
CA ALA A 109 9.18 -20.29 4.05
C ALA A 109 10.72 -20.13 4.03
N SER A 110 11.26 -19.56 2.95
CA SER A 110 12.68 -19.21 2.88
C SER A 110 13.04 -18.11 3.88
N GLN A 111 14.33 -17.98 4.22
CA GLN A 111 14.79 -16.88 5.09
C GLN A 111 14.42 -15.50 4.55
N ASN A 112 14.47 -15.34 3.22
CA ASN A 112 14.07 -14.08 2.58
C ASN A 112 12.57 -13.78 2.75
N ASP A 113 11.72 -14.82 2.64
CA ASP A 113 10.27 -14.67 2.85
C ASP A 113 9.96 -14.26 4.30
N LEU A 114 10.71 -14.81 5.27
CA LEU A 114 10.55 -14.44 6.68
C LEU A 114 10.89 -12.97 6.92
N VAL A 115 11.95 -12.44 6.30
CA VAL A 115 12.32 -11.02 6.37
C VAL A 115 11.21 -10.14 5.81
N VAL A 116 10.63 -10.52 4.66
CA VAL A 116 9.51 -9.77 4.06
C VAL A 116 8.28 -9.78 4.97
N VAL A 117 7.94 -10.94 5.56
CA VAL A 117 6.81 -11.05 6.49
C VAL A 117 7.02 -10.15 7.72
N ASP A 118 8.20 -10.19 8.33
CA ASP A 118 8.49 -9.39 9.53
C ASP A 118 8.50 -7.88 9.18
N TRP A 119 8.99 -7.51 7.99
CA TRP A 119 8.91 -6.14 7.48
C TRP A 119 7.45 -5.68 7.25
N LEU A 120 6.61 -6.52 6.63
CA LEU A 120 5.18 -6.22 6.43
C LEU A 120 4.45 -6.05 7.75
N LYS A 121 4.75 -6.88 8.75
CA LYS A 121 4.17 -6.75 10.11
C LYS A 121 4.54 -5.42 10.75
N ALA A 122 5.80 -4.99 10.62
CA ALA A 122 6.23 -3.69 11.13
C ALA A 122 5.46 -2.54 10.45
N ARG A 123 5.31 -2.56 9.12
CA ARG A 123 4.52 -1.55 8.40
C ARG A 123 3.05 -1.57 8.76
N TYR A 124 2.50 -2.76 9.02
CA TYR A 124 1.14 -2.91 9.50
C TYR A 124 0.93 -2.31 10.90
N ALA A 125 1.87 -2.55 11.80
CA ALA A 125 1.85 -1.93 13.13
C ALA A 125 1.96 -0.39 13.07
N ASP A 126 2.78 0.16 12.17
CA ASP A 126 2.85 1.61 11.94
C ASP A 126 1.49 2.18 11.49
N LEU A 127 0.81 1.50 10.55
CA LEU A 127 -0.53 1.90 10.12
C LEU A 127 -1.55 1.85 11.26
N GLN A 128 -1.54 0.79 12.07
CA GLN A 128 -2.43 0.67 13.23
C GLN A 128 -2.20 1.82 14.22
N ASN A 129 -0.94 2.13 14.54
CA ASN A 129 -0.60 3.22 15.44
C ASN A 129 -1.09 4.57 14.90
N PHE A 130 -0.82 4.83 13.62
CA PHE A 130 -1.28 6.06 12.96
C PHE A 130 -2.81 6.18 12.98
N LEU A 131 -3.55 5.09 12.75
CA LEU A 131 -5.02 5.12 12.82
C LEU A 131 -5.51 5.39 14.24
N LEU A 132 -4.85 4.85 15.29
CA LEU A 132 -5.19 5.16 16.68
C LEU A 132 -4.95 6.64 17.00
N GLU A 133 -3.85 7.22 16.54
CA GLU A 133 -3.59 8.66 16.67
C GLU A 133 -4.69 9.48 15.99
N CYS A 134 -5.13 9.08 14.79
CA CYS A 134 -6.23 9.74 14.09
C CYS A 134 -7.59 9.58 14.80
N VAL A 135 -7.86 8.41 15.40
CA VAL A 135 -9.09 8.16 16.18
C VAL A 135 -9.13 9.04 17.43
N SER A 136 -7.98 9.25 18.10
CA SER A 136 -7.89 10.10 19.29
C SER A 136 -7.92 11.59 18.97
N SER A 137 -7.72 12.00 17.72
CA SER A 137 -7.75 13.41 17.32
C SER A 137 -9.17 13.97 17.32
N ILE A 138 -9.31 15.28 17.54
CA ILE A 138 -10.61 15.97 17.50
C ILE A 138 -10.98 16.39 16.06
N ASP A 139 -10.17 16.02 15.08
CA ASP A 139 -10.36 16.34 13.66
C ASP A 139 -11.50 15.53 13.01
N THR A 140 -12.04 16.08 11.92
CA THR A 140 -13.04 15.37 11.07
C THR A 140 -12.56 14.03 10.53
N PHE A 141 -11.25 13.77 10.63
CA PHE A 141 -10.61 12.54 10.19
C PHE A 141 -10.87 11.34 11.13
N ASN A 142 -11.22 11.57 12.39
CA ASN A 142 -11.41 10.52 13.41
C ASN A 142 -12.50 9.51 13.02
N MET A 143 -13.63 9.96 12.48
CA MET A 143 -14.74 9.12 12.02
C MET A 143 -14.32 8.20 10.86
N THR A 144 -13.50 8.73 9.96
CA THR A 144 -12.95 7.94 8.85
C THR A 144 -11.92 6.94 9.35
N ALA A 145 -11.04 7.36 10.28
CA ALA A 145 -10.06 6.49 10.92
C ALA A 145 -10.73 5.32 11.67
N LEU A 146 -11.82 5.57 12.39
CA LEU A 146 -12.63 4.53 13.01
C LEU A 146 -13.17 3.53 11.96
N THR A 147 -13.74 4.02 10.87
CA THR A 147 -14.28 3.18 9.81
C THR A 147 -13.20 2.31 9.16
N LEU A 148 -12.02 2.88 8.88
CA LEU A 148 -10.88 2.17 8.31
C LEU A 148 -10.29 1.15 9.29
N SER A 149 -10.22 1.49 10.58
CA SER A 149 -9.78 0.58 11.65
C SER A 149 -10.70 -0.63 11.74
N MET A 150 -12.02 -0.43 11.72
CA MET A 150 -12.99 -1.53 11.74
C MET A 150 -12.91 -2.42 10.50
N ALA A 151 -12.59 -1.87 9.33
CA ALA A 151 -12.35 -2.67 8.12
C ALA A 151 -11.11 -3.57 8.25
N LEU A 152 -10.02 -3.06 8.85
CA LEU A 152 -8.82 -3.84 9.14
C LEU A 152 -9.11 -4.95 10.17
N ILE A 153 -9.79 -4.63 11.27
CA ILE A 153 -10.18 -5.58 12.30
C ILE A 153 -11.02 -6.71 11.68
N LYS A 154 -12.02 -6.37 10.85
CA LYS A 154 -12.80 -7.36 10.11
C LYS A 154 -11.93 -8.28 9.27
N SER A 155 -10.89 -7.73 8.60
CA SER A 155 -9.97 -8.53 7.79
C SER A 155 -9.08 -9.43 8.63
N GLU A 156 -8.62 -8.98 9.81
CA GLU A 156 -7.89 -9.82 10.79
C GLU A 156 -8.75 -11.00 11.25
N MET A 157 -10.02 -10.74 11.60
CA MET A 157 -10.93 -11.76 12.11
C MET A 157 -11.38 -12.75 11.04
N SER A 158 -11.39 -12.37 9.76
CA SER A 158 -11.80 -13.24 8.65
C SER A 158 -10.80 -14.33 8.34
N ASN A 159 -9.53 -14.16 8.71
CA ASN A 159 -8.47 -15.16 8.48
C ASN A 159 -7.58 -15.32 9.72
N PRO A 160 -8.15 -15.78 10.85
CA PRO A 160 -7.45 -15.83 12.11
C PRO A 160 -6.37 -16.91 12.06
N ARG A 161 -5.12 -16.53 12.28
CA ARG A 161 -3.98 -17.44 12.45
C ARG A 161 -3.56 -17.59 13.91
N THR A 162 -4.24 -16.89 14.78
CA THR A 162 -4.20 -16.99 16.23
C THR A 162 -5.61 -17.24 16.74
N SER A 163 -5.77 -17.51 18.03
CA SER A 163 -7.11 -17.61 18.64
C SER A 163 -7.91 -16.33 18.40
N LEU A 164 -9.14 -16.46 17.91
CA LEU A 164 -10.06 -15.32 17.75
C LEU A 164 -10.21 -14.56 19.06
N ASP A 165 -10.39 -15.28 20.19
CA ASP A 165 -10.49 -14.67 21.51
C ASP A 165 -9.25 -13.79 21.84
N GLN A 166 -8.05 -14.26 21.52
CA GLN A 166 -6.85 -13.48 21.74
C GLN A 166 -6.80 -12.23 20.85
N LEU A 167 -7.18 -12.33 19.56
CA LEU A 167 -7.24 -11.17 18.67
C LEU A 167 -8.19 -10.09 19.15
N TRP A 168 -9.37 -10.50 19.66
CA TRP A 168 -10.33 -9.55 20.24
C TRP A 168 -9.81 -8.89 21.51
N ARG A 169 -9.23 -9.65 22.44
CA ARG A 169 -8.84 -9.17 23.78
C ARG A 169 -7.55 -8.38 23.82
N THR A 170 -6.58 -8.71 22.96
CA THR A 170 -5.23 -8.13 23.00
C THR A 170 -4.76 -7.59 21.66
N GLY A 171 -5.57 -7.70 20.61
CA GLY A 171 -5.28 -7.26 19.26
C GLY A 171 -5.59 -5.79 19.01
N PHE A 172 -5.71 -5.44 17.74
CA PHE A 172 -5.98 -4.06 17.32
C PHE A 172 -7.32 -3.54 17.81
N PHE A 173 -8.37 -4.41 17.88
CA PHE A 173 -9.67 -4.03 18.40
C PHE A 173 -9.62 -3.50 19.84
N SER A 174 -8.94 -4.22 20.74
CA SER A 174 -8.82 -3.81 22.15
C SER A 174 -8.12 -2.45 22.30
N ARG A 175 -7.05 -2.22 21.53
CA ARG A 175 -6.34 -0.93 21.52
C ARG A 175 -7.21 0.21 21.00
N MET A 176 -7.95 -0.03 19.91
CA MET A 176 -8.88 0.95 19.34
C MET A 176 -9.99 1.28 20.32
N LEU A 177 -10.59 0.26 20.99
CA LEU A 177 -11.63 0.47 21.99
C LEU A 177 -11.13 1.30 23.17
N ALA A 178 -9.93 0.99 23.69
CA ALA A 178 -9.29 1.79 24.73
C ALA A 178 -9.11 3.26 24.28
N THR A 179 -8.62 3.49 23.06
CA THR A 179 -8.47 4.84 22.51
C THR A 179 -9.79 5.60 22.43
N ILE A 180 -10.89 4.94 22.01
CA ILE A 180 -12.23 5.56 21.96
C ILE A 180 -12.70 5.95 23.37
N LEU A 181 -12.52 5.07 24.35
CA LEU A 181 -12.95 5.30 25.73
C LEU A 181 -12.12 6.35 26.46
N GLU A 182 -10.81 6.44 26.14
CA GLU A 182 -9.91 7.47 26.66
C GLU A 182 -10.19 8.85 26.05
N SER A 183 -10.77 8.89 24.84
CA SER A 183 -11.16 10.14 24.16
C SER A 183 -12.51 10.66 24.66
N SER A 184 -12.64 10.89 25.96
CA SER A 184 -13.89 11.24 26.67
C SER A 184 -14.59 12.48 26.14
N ASP A 185 -13.86 13.38 25.46
CA ASP A 185 -14.39 14.64 24.92
C ASP A 185 -15.05 14.48 23.54
N ASN A 186 -15.04 13.26 22.98
CA ASN A 186 -15.56 12.97 21.64
C ASN A 186 -16.77 12.04 21.69
N GLU A 187 -17.90 12.57 22.20
CA GLU A 187 -19.14 11.82 22.29
C GLU A 187 -19.63 11.32 20.91
N ASP A 188 -19.42 12.10 19.85
CA ASP A 188 -19.84 11.72 18.50
C ASP A 188 -19.12 10.47 18.00
N LEU A 189 -17.84 10.31 18.33
CA LEU A 189 -17.04 9.13 17.98
C LEU A 189 -17.57 7.89 18.70
N LEU A 190 -17.86 8.02 19.99
CA LEU A 190 -18.44 6.94 20.79
C LEU A 190 -19.83 6.56 20.28
N HIS A 191 -20.70 7.52 19.99
CA HIS A 191 -22.01 7.26 19.39
C HIS A 191 -21.87 6.55 18.05
N LYS A 192 -20.95 7.01 17.18
CA LYS A 192 -20.68 6.35 15.91
C LYS A 192 -20.23 4.90 16.09
N PHE A 193 -19.33 4.63 17.04
CA PHE A 193 -18.90 3.27 17.34
C PHE A 193 -20.07 2.40 17.82
N VAL A 194 -20.87 2.90 18.76
CA VAL A 194 -22.02 2.17 19.30
C VAL A 194 -23.04 1.86 18.22
N ASP A 195 -23.49 2.87 17.48
CA ASP A 195 -24.59 2.74 16.52
C ASP A 195 -24.19 1.93 15.27
N SER A 196 -22.97 2.14 14.78
CA SER A 196 -22.54 1.51 13.53
C SER A 196 -21.91 0.13 13.71
N TYR A 197 -21.42 -0.19 14.91
CA TYR A 197 -20.67 -1.42 15.15
C TYR A 197 -21.18 -2.24 16.35
N ALA A 198 -21.21 -1.69 17.56
CA ALA A 198 -21.59 -2.45 18.75
C ALA A 198 -23.06 -2.91 18.73
N GLN A 199 -23.97 -2.10 18.18
CA GLN A 199 -25.39 -2.50 18.03
C GLN A 199 -25.61 -3.46 16.86
N GLN A 200 -24.77 -3.38 15.81
CA GLN A 200 -24.97 -4.12 14.56
C GLN A 200 -24.33 -5.52 14.59
N PHE A 201 -23.24 -5.70 15.34
CA PHE A 201 -22.44 -6.93 15.34
C PHE A 201 -22.33 -7.52 16.74
N ASP A 202 -22.82 -8.74 16.91
CA ASP A 202 -22.86 -9.44 18.20
C ASP A 202 -21.49 -9.71 18.80
N ASP A 203 -20.51 -10.05 17.97
CA ASP A 203 -19.12 -10.25 18.36
C ASP A 203 -18.46 -8.94 18.85
N VAL A 204 -18.64 -7.83 18.12
CA VAL A 204 -18.16 -6.51 18.55
C VAL A 204 -18.76 -6.15 19.90
N ARG A 205 -20.10 -6.30 20.07
CA ARG A 205 -20.79 -6.02 21.33
C ARG A 205 -20.26 -6.90 22.46
N HIS A 206 -20.15 -8.20 22.24
CA HIS A 206 -19.68 -9.15 23.24
C HIS A 206 -18.28 -8.77 23.74
N TYR A 207 -17.32 -8.59 22.83
CA TYR A 207 -15.95 -8.28 23.22
C TYR A 207 -15.77 -6.87 23.77
N THR A 208 -16.61 -5.91 23.38
CA THR A 208 -16.66 -4.59 24.01
C THR A 208 -16.95 -4.74 25.51
N PHE A 209 -17.96 -5.51 25.89
CA PHE A 209 -18.26 -5.75 27.32
C PHE A 209 -17.18 -6.56 28.03
N VAL A 210 -16.61 -7.56 27.37
CA VAL A 210 -15.53 -8.39 27.93
C VAL A 210 -14.25 -7.57 28.24
N ILE A 211 -13.97 -6.54 27.44
CA ILE A 211 -12.77 -5.71 27.62
C ILE A 211 -12.99 -4.62 28.70
N ILE A 212 -14.22 -4.10 28.81
CA ILE A 212 -14.58 -3.05 29.77
C ILE A 212 -14.81 -3.59 31.18
N ALA A 213 -15.22 -4.86 31.31
CA ALA A 213 -15.51 -5.51 32.57
C ALA A 213 -14.24 -5.87 33.37
#